data_6c4b86d02e6b1fb4679e1e2e49d4e786
#
_entry.id   6c4b86d02e6b1fb4679e1e2e49d4e786
#
_cell.length_a   1.000
_cell.length_b   1.000
_cell.length_c   1.000
_cell.angle_alpha   90.00
_cell.angle_beta   90.00
_cell.angle_gamma   90.00
#
_symmetry.space_group_name_H-M   'P 1'
#
loop_
_entity.id
_entity.type
_entity.pdbx_description
1 polymer ?
#
loop_
_entity_poly.entity_id
_entity_poly.type
_entity_poly.pdbx_seq_one_letter_code
_entity_poly.pdbx_strand_id
1 'polypeptide(L)'
;MARELRVISNIPKPRQPKPDWLKIRLGDPTNQNHVLKLIEGLNLHTVCQEARCPNIFECWSDRTATFMLGGDICTRHCGFCAVAKGAPGSLDAEEPRHVAEAVQHLNLAHTVITSVNRDDLPDGGAAHWAATVREVRALNPSCRIEVLIPDFNGDEAALNTVLDAQPDVLNHNTETIARLYRRVRPDADYQQSLTLLRRAAERRDCEGRGMLTKSGIMVGLGETFEEVIELMTDLRDSSCDIMTIGQYLQPHARRLPVERYVTPEEFKRWREAGMQMGFKHVESSPLTRSSYHARQQAESEPRPQQEQPQIFADAHG
;
A
#
# COMPACT_ATOMS: atom_id res chain seq x y z
N MET A 1 -25.24 16.35 44.65
CA MET A 1 -24.03 16.21 43.81
C MET A 1 -24.45 16.38 42.38
N ALA A 2 -24.20 17.56 41.78
CA ALA A 2 -24.52 17.86 40.39
C ALA A 2 -23.48 17.21 39.47
N ARG A 3 -23.92 16.35 38.54
CA ARG A 3 -23.08 15.83 37.45
C ARG A 3 -22.86 16.94 36.44
N GLU A 4 -21.65 17.44 36.36
CA GLU A 4 -21.23 18.29 35.22
C GLU A 4 -21.33 17.48 33.92
N LEU A 5 -22.26 17.89 33.06
CA LEU A 5 -22.34 17.42 31.68
C LEU A 5 -21.17 18.04 30.93
N ARG A 6 -20.14 17.25 30.61
CA ARG A 6 -19.12 17.64 29.64
C ARG A 6 -19.78 17.76 28.28
N VAL A 7 -20.07 18.98 27.87
CA VAL A 7 -20.43 19.31 26.48
C VAL A 7 -19.20 19.04 25.62
N ILE A 8 -19.17 17.91 24.94
CA ILE A 8 -18.17 17.66 23.89
C ILE A 8 -18.59 18.55 22.73
N SER A 9 -17.92 19.69 22.58
CA SER A 9 -18.14 20.57 21.46
C SER A 9 -17.57 19.90 20.19
N ASN A 10 -18.43 19.32 19.37
CA ASN A 10 -18.15 18.81 18.03
C ASN A 10 -17.96 19.97 17.02
N ILE A 11 -17.24 21.01 17.36
CA ILE A 11 -16.87 22.06 16.41
C ILE A 11 -15.69 21.49 15.60
N PRO A 12 -15.84 21.30 14.27
CA PRO A 12 -14.73 20.86 13.44
C PRO A 12 -13.58 21.86 13.59
N LYS A 13 -12.40 21.39 13.95
CA LYS A 13 -11.19 22.23 13.93
C LYS A 13 -11.06 22.86 12.54
N PRO A 14 -10.83 24.19 12.42
CA PRO A 14 -10.60 24.80 11.13
C PRO A 14 -9.42 24.14 10.45
N ARG A 15 -9.53 23.89 9.13
CA ARG A 15 -8.42 23.30 8.35
C ARG A 15 -7.22 24.23 8.43
N GLN A 16 -6.10 23.69 8.86
CA GLN A 16 -4.83 24.41 8.80
C GLN A 16 -4.43 24.66 7.33
N PRO A 17 -3.93 25.86 6.99
CA PRO A 17 -3.39 26.09 5.65
C PRO A 17 -2.23 25.14 5.38
N LYS A 18 -2.18 24.60 4.14
CA LYS A 18 -1.07 23.73 3.73
C LYS A 18 0.21 24.57 3.67
N PRO A 19 1.32 24.10 4.24
CA PRO A 19 2.60 24.79 4.15
C PRO A 19 3.17 24.77 2.72
N ASP A 20 4.10 25.67 2.44
CA ASP A 20 4.67 25.88 1.10
C ASP A 20 5.41 24.65 0.52
N TRP A 21 5.91 23.77 1.37
CA TRP A 21 6.60 22.53 0.93
C TRP A 21 5.66 21.42 0.46
N LEU A 22 4.35 21.53 0.69
CA LEU A 22 3.33 20.61 0.18
C LEU A 22 2.83 21.02 -1.22
N LYS A 23 3.75 21.20 -2.17
CA LYS A 23 3.42 21.52 -3.56
C LYS A 23 3.23 20.26 -4.39
N ILE A 24 2.09 20.16 -5.06
CA ILE A 24 1.78 19.09 -6.01
C ILE A 24 2.39 19.46 -7.36
N ARG A 25 3.01 18.48 -8.03
CA ARG A 25 3.49 18.61 -9.40
C ARG A 25 2.36 18.29 -10.37
N LEU A 26 2.14 19.15 -11.34
CA LEU A 26 1.26 18.88 -12.47
C LEU A 26 2.11 18.28 -13.57
N GLY A 27 1.76 17.13 -14.08
CA GLY A 27 2.51 16.45 -15.11
C GLY A 27 1.88 16.63 -16.50
N ASP A 28 2.24 15.73 -17.45
CA ASP A 28 1.74 15.74 -18.83
C ASP A 28 0.26 15.29 -18.90
N PRO A 29 -0.68 16.16 -19.32
CA PRO A 29 -2.09 15.80 -19.41
C PRO A 29 -2.39 14.74 -20.47
N THR A 30 -1.54 14.55 -21.46
CA THR A 30 -1.71 13.55 -22.54
C THR A 30 -1.62 12.15 -21.95
N ASN A 31 -0.56 11.88 -21.19
CA ASN A 31 -0.40 10.59 -20.51
C ASN A 31 -1.46 10.35 -19.44
N GLN A 32 -1.85 11.39 -18.71
CA GLN A 32 -2.95 11.30 -17.72
C GLN A 32 -4.25 10.83 -18.36
N ASN A 33 -4.62 11.43 -19.49
CA ASN A 33 -5.82 11.04 -20.26
C ASN A 33 -5.71 9.62 -20.83
N HIS A 34 -4.51 9.19 -21.22
CA HIS A 34 -4.27 7.82 -21.68
C HIS A 34 -4.53 6.80 -20.56
N VAL A 35 -3.95 7.03 -19.38
CA VAL A 35 -4.16 6.17 -18.20
C VAL A 35 -5.64 6.14 -17.80
N LEU A 36 -6.31 7.30 -17.76
CA LEU A 36 -7.74 7.39 -17.42
C LEU A 36 -8.60 6.54 -18.35
N LYS A 37 -8.44 6.70 -19.67
CA LYS A 37 -9.20 5.93 -20.68
C LYS A 37 -8.95 4.43 -20.58
N LEU A 38 -7.74 4.02 -20.27
CA LEU A 38 -7.38 2.62 -20.08
C LEU A 38 -8.09 2.03 -18.85
N ILE A 39 -8.05 2.72 -17.72
CA ILE A 39 -8.72 2.31 -16.48
C ILE A 39 -10.23 2.20 -16.68
N GLU A 40 -10.84 3.21 -17.28
CA GLU A 40 -12.29 3.20 -17.60
C GLU A 40 -12.66 2.11 -18.61
N GLY A 41 -11.86 1.93 -19.66
CA GLY A 41 -12.10 0.94 -20.71
C GLY A 41 -12.04 -0.51 -20.23
N LEU A 42 -11.23 -0.80 -19.21
CA LEU A 42 -11.08 -2.11 -18.60
C LEU A 42 -11.91 -2.28 -17.31
N ASN A 43 -12.76 -1.31 -16.98
CA ASN A 43 -13.60 -1.32 -15.76
C ASN A 43 -12.78 -1.54 -14.47
N LEU A 44 -11.63 -0.89 -14.38
CA LEU A 44 -10.71 -1.02 -13.24
C LEU A 44 -10.85 0.14 -12.26
N HIS A 45 -10.49 -0.12 -10.99
CA HIS A 45 -10.38 0.88 -9.94
C HIS A 45 -8.93 1.19 -9.62
N THR A 46 -8.64 2.42 -9.19
CA THR A 46 -7.31 2.83 -8.73
C THR A 46 -7.39 3.53 -7.39
N VAL A 47 -6.46 3.20 -6.50
CA VAL A 47 -6.32 3.95 -5.24
C VAL A 47 -5.95 5.42 -5.51
N CYS A 48 -5.38 5.72 -6.66
CA CYS A 48 -5.06 7.09 -7.06
C CYS A 48 -6.30 7.98 -7.11
N GLN A 49 -7.42 7.46 -7.64
CA GLN A 49 -8.72 8.14 -7.71
C GLN A 49 -9.46 8.03 -6.38
N GLU A 50 -9.67 6.80 -5.89
CA GLU A 50 -10.51 6.52 -4.71
C GLU A 50 -9.96 7.12 -3.42
N ALA A 51 -8.64 7.11 -3.23
CA ALA A 51 -8.00 7.74 -2.07
C ALA A 51 -7.69 9.23 -2.27
N ARG A 52 -8.02 9.82 -3.44
CA ARG A 52 -7.70 11.21 -3.79
C ARG A 52 -6.22 11.53 -3.61
N CYS A 53 -5.37 10.69 -4.20
CA CYS A 53 -3.93 10.76 -4.06
C CYS A 53 -3.39 12.11 -4.58
N PRO A 54 -2.56 12.84 -3.82
CA PRO A 54 -2.00 14.12 -4.27
C PRO A 54 -1.01 13.96 -5.43
N ASN A 55 -0.46 12.76 -5.64
CA ASN A 55 0.56 12.48 -6.66
C ASN A 55 -0.03 11.97 -7.97
N ILE A 56 -1.37 11.90 -8.11
CA ILE A 56 -2.04 11.31 -9.28
C ILE A 56 -1.54 11.92 -10.59
N PHE A 57 -1.36 13.24 -10.63
CA PHE A 57 -0.93 13.94 -11.84
C PHE A 57 0.51 13.57 -12.25
N GLU A 58 1.42 13.45 -11.29
CA GLU A 58 2.81 13.05 -11.53
C GLU A 58 2.86 11.57 -11.95
N CYS A 59 2.29 10.66 -11.15
CA CYS A 59 2.32 9.23 -11.42
C CYS A 59 1.67 8.87 -12.77
N TRP A 60 0.53 9.46 -13.10
CA TRP A 60 -0.15 9.17 -14.36
C TRP A 60 0.56 9.79 -15.57
N SER A 61 1.30 10.89 -15.39
CA SER A 61 2.20 11.40 -16.42
C SER A 61 3.33 10.43 -16.73
N ASP A 62 3.78 9.71 -15.71
CA ASP A 62 4.80 8.65 -15.84
C ASP A 62 4.17 7.28 -16.19
N ARG A 63 2.90 7.28 -16.62
CA ARG A 63 2.10 6.08 -16.95
C ARG A 63 2.05 5.04 -15.84
N THR A 64 2.15 5.49 -14.58
CA THR A 64 2.12 4.62 -13.41
C THR A 64 0.81 4.79 -12.67
N ALA A 65 0.12 3.68 -12.39
CA ALA A 65 -1.10 3.64 -11.58
C ALA A 65 -0.99 2.54 -10.52
N THR A 66 -1.71 2.71 -9.40
CA THR A 66 -1.86 1.67 -8.37
C THR A 66 -3.27 1.11 -8.50
N PHE A 67 -3.37 -0.13 -8.96
CA PHE A 67 -4.64 -0.82 -9.14
C PHE A 67 -5.25 -1.18 -7.80
N MET A 68 -6.59 -1.12 -7.69
CA MET A 68 -7.34 -1.43 -6.48
C MET A 68 -8.36 -2.52 -6.78
N LEU A 69 -8.13 -3.71 -6.23
CA LEU A 69 -8.95 -4.90 -6.42
C LEU A 69 -10.20 -4.91 -5.54
N GLY A 70 -11.19 -5.68 -5.96
CA GLY A 70 -12.38 -5.98 -5.20
C GLY A 70 -13.44 -4.90 -5.23
N GLY A 71 -13.35 -3.95 -6.19
CA GLY A 71 -14.28 -2.85 -6.39
C GLY A 71 -13.92 -1.59 -5.61
N ASP A 72 -14.89 -0.70 -5.38
CA ASP A 72 -14.74 0.63 -4.78
C ASP A 72 -15.36 0.76 -3.37
N ILE A 73 -15.95 -0.32 -2.83
CA ILE A 73 -16.59 -0.35 -1.51
C ILE A 73 -15.79 -1.24 -0.56
N CYS A 74 -15.37 -0.67 0.59
CA CYS A 74 -14.58 -1.35 1.60
C CYS A 74 -15.44 -1.73 2.81
N THR A 75 -15.20 -2.91 3.40
CA THR A 75 -15.88 -3.37 4.62
C THR A 75 -15.41 -2.67 5.89
N ARG A 76 -14.20 -2.05 5.90
CA ARG A 76 -13.59 -1.43 7.09
C ARG A 76 -13.69 0.09 7.13
N HIS A 77 -13.59 0.65 8.36
CA HIS A 77 -13.91 2.05 8.67
C HIS A 77 -12.69 2.90 9.01
N CYS A 78 -11.54 2.70 8.35
CA CYS A 78 -10.34 3.49 8.60
C CYS A 78 -10.62 5.01 8.58
N GLY A 79 -10.21 5.71 9.65
CA GLY A 79 -10.55 7.12 9.88
C GLY A 79 -9.91 8.09 8.88
N PHE A 80 -8.85 7.68 8.21
CA PHE A 80 -8.10 8.46 7.23
C PHE A 80 -8.56 8.28 5.78
N CYS A 81 -9.21 7.13 5.47
CA CYS A 81 -9.40 6.65 4.10
C CYS A 81 -10.63 7.27 3.43
N ALA A 82 -10.49 7.72 2.17
CA ALA A 82 -11.56 8.31 1.38
C ALA A 82 -12.48 7.28 0.72
N VAL A 83 -12.03 6.04 0.52
CA VAL A 83 -12.76 4.95 -0.12
C VAL A 83 -14.15 4.76 0.50
N ALA A 84 -15.16 4.51 -0.31
CA ALA A 84 -16.53 4.27 0.14
C ALA A 84 -16.63 3.07 1.09
N LYS A 85 -17.56 3.13 2.05
CA LYS A 85 -17.75 2.12 3.08
C LYS A 85 -19.12 1.48 2.95
N GLY A 86 -19.21 0.16 3.13
CA GLY A 86 -20.47 -0.53 3.04
C GLY A 86 -20.35 -2.01 2.75
N ALA A 87 -21.40 -2.59 2.21
CA ALA A 87 -21.41 -3.95 1.71
C ALA A 87 -20.99 -3.97 0.23
N PRO A 88 -19.83 -4.56 -0.10
CA PRO A 88 -19.39 -4.66 -1.50
C PRO A 88 -20.28 -5.63 -2.31
N GLY A 89 -20.28 -5.48 -3.64
CA GLY A 89 -20.84 -6.46 -4.56
C GLY A 89 -19.98 -7.72 -4.70
N SER A 90 -20.36 -8.61 -5.63
CA SER A 90 -19.54 -9.77 -6.00
C SER A 90 -18.21 -9.31 -6.63
N LEU A 91 -17.17 -10.13 -6.48
CA LEU A 91 -15.91 -9.92 -7.20
C LEU A 91 -16.15 -10.09 -8.71
N ASP A 92 -15.51 -9.25 -9.50
CA ASP A 92 -15.45 -9.42 -10.96
C ASP A 92 -14.41 -10.49 -11.29
N ALA A 93 -14.86 -11.58 -11.91
CA ALA A 93 -13.97 -12.69 -12.27
C ALA A 93 -12.92 -12.31 -13.34
N GLU A 94 -13.20 -11.28 -14.14
CA GLU A 94 -12.30 -10.79 -15.19
C GLU A 94 -11.31 -9.73 -14.67
N GLU A 95 -11.51 -9.18 -13.46
CA GLU A 95 -10.62 -8.15 -12.89
C GLU A 95 -9.13 -8.56 -12.88
N PRO A 96 -8.74 -9.81 -12.51
CA PRO A 96 -7.35 -10.26 -12.56
C PRO A 96 -6.73 -10.12 -13.95
N ARG A 97 -7.46 -10.49 -14.99
CA ARG A 97 -7.03 -10.40 -16.37
C ARG A 97 -6.95 -8.95 -16.84
N HIS A 98 -7.96 -8.16 -16.55
CA HIS A 98 -7.98 -6.73 -16.89
C HIS A 98 -6.81 -5.96 -16.26
N VAL A 99 -6.43 -6.28 -15.01
CA VAL A 99 -5.23 -5.72 -14.38
C VAL A 99 -3.97 -6.12 -15.14
N ALA A 100 -3.84 -7.38 -15.54
CA ALA A 100 -2.69 -7.86 -16.30
C ALA A 100 -2.56 -7.18 -17.67
N GLU A 101 -3.68 -6.96 -18.37
CA GLU A 101 -3.76 -6.23 -19.63
C GLU A 101 -3.39 -4.74 -19.44
N ALA A 102 -3.88 -4.10 -18.38
CA ALA A 102 -3.53 -2.71 -18.07
C ALA A 102 -2.03 -2.56 -17.80
N VAL A 103 -1.42 -3.46 -17.04
CA VAL A 103 0.04 -3.51 -16.80
C VAL A 103 0.81 -3.62 -18.12
N GLN A 104 0.33 -4.47 -19.05
CA GLN A 104 0.92 -4.65 -20.37
C GLN A 104 0.80 -3.39 -21.24
N HIS A 105 -0.39 -2.81 -21.32
CA HIS A 105 -0.64 -1.60 -22.10
C HIS A 105 0.18 -0.39 -21.64
N LEU A 106 0.37 -0.27 -20.32
CA LEU A 106 1.22 0.77 -19.72
C LEU A 106 2.70 0.43 -19.80
N ASN A 107 3.05 -0.79 -20.18
CA ASN A 107 4.43 -1.30 -20.26
C ASN A 107 5.19 -1.09 -18.94
N LEU A 108 4.57 -1.51 -17.81
CA LEU A 108 5.12 -1.28 -16.49
C LEU A 108 6.28 -2.24 -16.21
N ALA A 109 7.41 -1.70 -15.77
CA ALA A 109 8.51 -2.49 -15.21
C ALA A 109 8.26 -2.89 -13.74
N HIS A 110 7.38 -2.16 -13.06
CA HIS A 110 6.95 -2.40 -11.68
C HIS A 110 5.48 -2.00 -11.54
N THR A 111 4.65 -2.88 -11.01
CA THR A 111 3.24 -2.58 -10.72
C THR A 111 2.96 -2.68 -9.23
N VAL A 112 2.12 -1.80 -8.72
CA VAL A 112 1.59 -1.88 -7.35
C VAL A 112 0.11 -2.18 -7.43
N ILE A 113 -0.30 -3.22 -6.72
CA ILE A 113 -1.68 -3.68 -6.63
C ILE A 113 -2.09 -3.60 -5.16
N THR A 114 -3.26 -3.02 -4.90
CA THR A 114 -3.89 -2.98 -3.59
C THR A 114 -5.33 -3.47 -3.69
N SER A 115 -6.09 -3.45 -2.60
CA SER A 115 -7.53 -3.77 -2.61
C SER A 115 -8.30 -2.95 -1.59
N VAL A 116 -9.62 -2.96 -1.72
CA VAL A 116 -10.51 -2.74 -0.58
C VAL A 116 -10.45 -3.96 0.35
N ASN A 117 -10.79 -3.81 1.63
CA ASN A 117 -10.99 -4.98 2.49
C ASN A 117 -12.30 -5.67 2.14
N ARG A 118 -12.26 -6.99 2.12
CA ARG A 118 -13.36 -7.89 1.80
C ARG A 118 -13.59 -8.90 2.94
N ASP A 119 -13.77 -8.36 4.17
CA ASP A 119 -14.06 -9.19 5.35
C ASP A 119 -15.41 -9.92 5.24
N ASP A 120 -16.18 -9.61 4.20
CA ASP A 120 -17.41 -10.32 3.79
C ASP A 120 -17.14 -11.66 3.09
N LEU A 121 -15.91 -11.89 2.61
CA LEU A 121 -15.49 -13.12 1.96
C LEU A 121 -14.78 -14.06 2.95
N PRO A 122 -14.97 -15.38 2.84
CA PRO A 122 -14.37 -16.34 3.76
C PRO A 122 -12.83 -16.29 3.84
N ASP A 123 -12.17 -15.97 2.71
CA ASP A 123 -10.71 -15.87 2.59
C ASP A 123 -10.22 -14.41 2.54
N GLY A 124 -11.09 -13.43 2.82
CA GLY A 124 -10.76 -12.02 2.69
C GLY A 124 -10.39 -11.57 1.28
N GLY A 125 -10.68 -12.39 0.26
CA GLY A 125 -10.34 -12.16 -1.14
C GLY A 125 -8.95 -12.68 -1.55
N ALA A 126 -8.29 -13.52 -0.73
CA ALA A 126 -6.94 -14.01 -0.98
C ALA A 126 -6.80 -14.80 -2.30
N ALA A 127 -7.80 -15.61 -2.66
CA ALA A 127 -7.82 -16.32 -3.94
C ALA A 127 -7.83 -15.37 -5.14
N HIS A 128 -8.57 -14.27 -5.05
CA HIS A 128 -8.63 -13.22 -6.08
C HIS A 128 -7.30 -12.48 -6.21
N TRP A 129 -6.63 -12.20 -5.10
CA TRP A 129 -5.27 -11.68 -5.06
C TRP A 129 -4.28 -12.59 -5.78
N ALA A 130 -4.31 -13.88 -5.45
CA ALA A 130 -3.43 -14.87 -6.05
C ALA A 130 -3.66 -15.02 -7.56
N ALA A 131 -4.92 -15.00 -8.00
CA ALA A 131 -5.28 -15.00 -9.43
C ALA A 131 -4.70 -13.77 -10.13
N THR A 132 -4.85 -12.56 -9.55
CA THR A 132 -4.33 -11.33 -10.14
C THR A 132 -2.80 -11.37 -10.29
N VAL A 133 -2.08 -11.80 -9.26
CA VAL A 133 -0.60 -11.90 -9.32
C VAL A 133 -0.18 -12.89 -10.42
N ARG A 134 -0.86 -14.04 -10.56
CA ARG A 134 -0.56 -15.04 -11.59
C ARG A 134 -0.84 -14.52 -13.00
N GLU A 135 -1.98 -13.87 -13.22
CA GLU A 135 -2.31 -13.27 -14.53
C GLU A 135 -1.31 -12.18 -14.92
N VAL A 136 -0.97 -11.27 -13.99
CA VAL A 136 0.03 -10.23 -14.24
C VAL A 136 1.39 -10.87 -14.57
N ARG A 137 1.82 -11.90 -13.82
CA ARG A 137 3.08 -12.59 -14.06
C ARG A 137 3.10 -13.31 -15.40
N ALA A 138 2.01 -13.97 -15.78
CA ALA A 138 1.89 -14.70 -17.05
C ALA A 138 1.99 -13.75 -18.24
N LEU A 139 1.29 -12.63 -18.21
CA LEU A 139 1.24 -11.67 -19.32
C LEU A 139 2.45 -10.72 -19.34
N ASN A 140 3.06 -10.45 -18.17
CA ASN A 140 4.14 -9.48 -17.98
C ASN A 140 5.32 -10.09 -17.18
N PRO A 141 6.05 -11.08 -17.71
CA PRO A 141 7.04 -11.86 -16.94
C PRO A 141 8.20 -11.01 -16.39
N SER A 142 8.54 -9.90 -17.03
CA SER A 142 9.60 -8.99 -16.60
C SER A 142 9.13 -7.95 -15.57
N CYS A 143 7.81 -7.75 -15.39
CA CYS A 143 7.27 -6.78 -14.46
C CYS A 143 7.47 -7.25 -13.00
N ARG A 144 7.97 -6.37 -12.13
CA ARG A 144 7.93 -6.61 -10.67
C ARG A 144 6.53 -6.36 -10.15
N ILE A 145 6.07 -7.24 -9.27
CA ILE A 145 4.72 -7.18 -8.71
C ILE A 145 4.81 -6.89 -7.21
N GLU A 146 4.39 -5.71 -6.82
CA GLU A 146 4.19 -5.34 -5.41
C GLU A 146 2.70 -5.47 -5.07
N VAL A 147 2.41 -6.16 -3.97
CA VAL A 147 1.06 -6.32 -3.44
C VAL A 147 0.94 -5.59 -2.10
N LEU A 148 0.01 -4.63 -1.98
CA LEU A 148 -0.34 -3.97 -0.73
C LEU A 148 -1.62 -4.60 -0.19
N ILE A 149 -1.46 -5.63 0.62
CA ILE A 149 -2.54 -6.51 1.08
C ILE A 149 -3.22 -6.03 2.38
N PRO A 150 -4.49 -6.41 2.62
CA PRO A 150 -5.11 -6.31 3.93
C PRO A 150 -4.47 -7.30 4.92
N ASP A 151 -4.89 -7.24 6.18
CA ASP A 151 -4.39 -8.16 7.21
C ASP A 151 -5.13 -9.52 7.24
N PHE A 152 -6.13 -9.71 6.38
CA PHE A 152 -6.98 -10.90 6.29
C PHE A 152 -7.53 -11.36 7.66
N ASN A 153 -7.78 -10.42 8.59
CA ASN A 153 -8.16 -10.73 9.98
C ASN A 153 -7.22 -11.71 10.70
N GLY A 154 -5.93 -11.74 10.30
CA GLY A 154 -4.91 -12.62 10.86
C GLY A 154 -4.93 -14.06 10.30
N ASP A 155 -5.75 -14.33 9.28
CA ASP A 155 -5.81 -15.65 8.63
C ASP A 155 -4.49 -15.95 7.89
N GLU A 156 -3.76 -16.92 8.43
CA GLU A 156 -2.49 -17.35 7.87
C GLU A 156 -2.65 -18.12 6.54
N ALA A 157 -3.75 -18.86 6.37
CA ALA A 157 -4.01 -19.57 5.12
C ALA A 157 -4.29 -18.58 3.97
N ALA A 158 -5.00 -17.50 4.24
CA ALA A 158 -5.22 -16.41 3.29
C ALA A 158 -3.89 -15.73 2.91
N LEU A 159 -3.04 -15.40 3.89
CA LEU A 159 -1.70 -14.87 3.63
C LEU A 159 -0.89 -15.82 2.76
N ASN A 160 -0.86 -17.11 3.10
CA ASN A 160 -0.12 -18.12 2.36
C ASN A 160 -0.60 -18.27 0.92
N THR A 161 -1.92 -18.15 0.68
CA THR A 161 -2.50 -18.16 -0.67
C THR A 161 -1.92 -17.04 -1.55
N VAL A 162 -1.73 -15.83 -0.99
CA VAL A 162 -1.10 -14.71 -1.72
C VAL A 162 0.39 -14.96 -1.92
N LEU A 163 1.10 -15.45 -0.90
CA LEU A 163 2.53 -15.76 -0.99
C LEU A 163 2.85 -16.86 -1.99
N ASP A 164 1.95 -17.86 -2.17
CA ASP A 164 2.05 -18.90 -3.19
C ASP A 164 2.02 -18.35 -4.63
N ALA A 165 1.40 -17.19 -4.84
CA ALA A 165 1.41 -16.53 -6.13
C ALA A 165 2.72 -15.79 -6.44
N GLN A 166 3.66 -15.74 -5.48
CA GLN A 166 5.02 -15.21 -5.62
C GLN A 166 5.09 -13.73 -6.03
N PRO A 167 4.55 -12.80 -5.24
CA PRO A 167 4.83 -11.38 -5.42
C PRO A 167 6.33 -11.08 -5.21
N ASP A 168 6.85 -10.04 -5.86
CA ASP A 168 8.23 -9.60 -5.67
C ASP A 168 8.38 -8.73 -4.40
N VAL A 169 7.32 -8.01 -4.02
CA VAL A 169 7.24 -7.21 -2.80
C VAL A 169 5.91 -7.46 -2.11
N LEU A 170 5.94 -7.89 -0.86
CA LEU A 170 4.77 -7.95 0.00
C LEU A 170 4.74 -6.73 0.91
N ASN A 171 3.75 -5.89 0.71
CA ASN A 171 3.51 -4.67 1.47
C ASN A 171 2.25 -4.83 2.33
N HIS A 172 2.35 -4.49 3.62
CA HIS A 172 1.22 -4.31 4.52
C HIS A 172 1.48 -3.08 5.40
N ASN A 173 0.68 -2.03 5.22
CA ASN A 173 0.86 -0.80 5.98
C ASN A 173 0.34 -0.94 7.41
N THR A 174 1.12 -0.50 8.38
CA THR A 174 0.65 -0.25 9.75
C THR A 174 -0.16 1.04 9.86
N GLU A 175 0.02 1.98 8.93
CA GLU A 175 -0.68 3.26 8.75
C GLU A 175 -0.45 4.28 9.86
N THR A 176 -0.21 3.85 11.10
CA THR A 176 0.04 4.69 12.27
C THR A 176 0.71 3.90 13.41
N ILE A 177 1.11 4.60 14.46
CA ILE A 177 1.69 4.03 15.69
C ILE A 177 0.65 3.28 16.54
N ALA A 178 1.09 2.37 17.40
CA ALA A 178 0.24 1.52 18.24
C ALA A 178 -0.82 2.29 19.02
N ARG A 179 -0.45 3.39 19.69
CA ARG A 179 -1.37 4.22 20.51
C ARG A 179 -2.54 4.79 19.70
N LEU A 180 -2.34 5.06 18.42
CA LEU A 180 -3.35 5.69 17.57
C LEU A 180 -4.23 4.68 16.81
N TYR A 181 -3.95 3.37 16.89
CA TYR A 181 -4.64 2.35 16.09
C TYR A 181 -6.16 2.42 16.22
N ARG A 182 -6.69 2.44 17.45
CA ARG A 182 -8.16 2.49 17.69
C ARG A 182 -8.84 3.71 17.08
N ARG A 183 -8.11 4.84 16.93
CA ARG A 183 -8.63 6.06 16.32
C ARG A 183 -8.50 6.05 14.80
N VAL A 184 -7.41 5.50 14.28
CA VAL A 184 -7.01 5.58 12.86
C VAL A 184 -7.50 4.36 12.09
N ARG A 185 -7.38 3.17 12.66
CA ARG A 185 -7.76 1.87 12.10
C ARG A 185 -8.59 1.05 13.10
N PRO A 186 -9.84 1.45 13.40
CA PRO A 186 -10.64 0.84 14.47
C PRO A 186 -10.91 -0.65 14.26
N ASP A 187 -10.92 -1.12 13.01
CA ASP A 187 -11.20 -2.50 12.60
C ASP A 187 -9.92 -3.33 12.36
N ALA A 188 -8.75 -2.87 12.83
CA ALA A 188 -7.48 -3.55 12.66
C ALA A 188 -6.71 -3.62 13.99
N ASP A 189 -5.77 -4.55 14.08
CA ASP A 189 -4.89 -4.75 15.23
C ASP A 189 -3.42 -4.51 14.87
N TYR A 190 -2.70 -3.81 15.76
CA TYR A 190 -1.30 -3.44 15.55
C TYR A 190 -0.38 -4.67 15.54
N GLN A 191 -0.56 -5.56 16.52
CA GLN A 191 0.26 -6.76 16.64
C GLN A 191 -0.02 -7.76 15.52
N GLN A 192 -1.27 -7.81 15.04
CA GLN A 192 -1.64 -8.60 13.86
C GLN A 192 -0.92 -8.10 12.61
N SER A 193 -0.79 -6.78 12.41
CA SER A 193 -0.06 -6.19 11.28
C SER A 193 1.42 -6.56 11.33
N LEU A 194 2.07 -6.49 12.51
CA LEU A 194 3.46 -6.91 12.69
C LEU A 194 3.64 -8.42 12.47
N THR A 195 2.69 -9.22 12.99
CA THR A 195 2.70 -10.68 12.84
C THR A 195 2.61 -11.11 11.37
N LEU A 196 1.78 -10.42 10.57
CA LEU A 196 1.67 -10.67 9.14
C LEU A 196 3.01 -10.44 8.43
N LEU A 197 3.67 -9.32 8.69
CA LEU A 197 4.97 -9.00 8.09
C LEU A 197 6.05 -10.01 8.49
N ARG A 198 6.08 -10.39 9.77
CA ARG A 198 7.01 -11.42 10.27
C ARG A 198 6.78 -12.77 9.59
N ARG A 199 5.53 -13.27 9.51
CA ARG A 199 5.20 -14.52 8.82
C ARG A 199 5.62 -14.50 7.34
N ALA A 200 5.41 -13.37 6.67
CA ALA A 200 5.85 -13.20 5.28
C ALA A 200 7.36 -13.26 5.14
N ALA A 201 8.11 -12.63 6.06
CA ALA A 201 9.57 -12.67 6.06
C ALA A 201 10.11 -14.06 6.41
N GLU A 202 9.56 -14.74 7.42
CA GLU A 202 9.92 -16.09 7.80
C GLU A 202 9.74 -17.07 6.63
N ARG A 203 8.62 -16.98 5.93
CA ARG A 203 8.36 -17.81 4.75
C ARG A 203 9.32 -17.51 3.61
N ARG A 204 9.58 -16.23 3.31
CA ARG A 204 10.61 -15.82 2.33
C ARG A 204 11.95 -16.49 2.63
N ASP A 205 12.39 -16.43 3.89
CA ASP A 205 13.70 -16.91 4.33
C ASP A 205 13.78 -18.44 4.26
N CYS A 206 12.71 -19.14 4.69
CA CYS A 206 12.62 -20.61 4.58
C CYS A 206 12.65 -21.11 3.12
N GLU A 207 12.09 -20.36 2.19
CA GLU A 207 12.00 -20.74 0.78
C GLU A 207 13.18 -20.20 -0.06
N GLY A 208 14.08 -19.41 0.54
CA GLY A 208 15.19 -18.76 -0.16
C GLY A 208 14.77 -17.80 -1.25
N ARG A 209 13.57 -17.20 -1.13
CA ARG A 209 13.02 -16.29 -2.12
C ARG A 209 13.57 -14.88 -1.97
N GLY A 210 13.77 -14.19 -3.09
CA GLY A 210 14.17 -12.78 -3.12
C GLY A 210 13.02 -11.78 -2.92
N MET A 211 11.91 -12.17 -2.28
CA MET A 211 10.81 -11.26 -1.98
C MET A 211 11.21 -10.23 -0.92
N LEU A 212 10.77 -8.97 -1.09
CA LEU A 212 10.94 -7.93 -0.08
C LEU A 212 9.66 -7.76 0.74
N THR A 213 9.82 -7.46 2.02
CA THR A 213 8.71 -7.05 2.89
C THR A 213 8.72 -5.54 3.05
N LYS A 214 7.53 -4.95 3.08
CA LYS A 214 7.37 -3.49 3.11
C LYS A 214 6.22 -3.07 4.02
N SER A 215 6.38 -1.92 4.67
CA SER A 215 5.32 -1.27 5.43
C SER A 215 5.35 0.25 5.23
N GLY A 216 4.28 0.90 5.63
CA GLY A 216 4.18 2.36 5.56
C GLY A 216 3.27 2.95 6.61
N ILE A 217 3.56 4.22 6.93
CA ILE A 217 2.75 5.03 7.85
C ILE A 217 2.47 6.41 7.29
N MET A 218 1.42 6.99 7.82
CA MET A 218 1.13 8.40 7.69
C MET A 218 1.40 9.10 9.01
N VAL A 219 2.08 10.26 8.93
CA VAL A 219 2.37 11.12 10.07
C VAL A 219 1.56 12.43 10.01
N GLY A 220 1.41 13.08 11.15
CA GLY A 220 0.55 14.28 11.31
C GLY A 220 -0.84 13.95 11.87
N LEU A 221 -1.00 12.75 12.48
CA LEU A 221 -2.22 12.27 13.14
C LEU A 221 -2.18 12.41 14.68
N GLY A 222 -1.02 12.88 15.23
CA GLY A 222 -0.81 13.12 16.66
C GLY A 222 0.25 12.21 17.29
N GLU A 223 1.06 11.53 16.49
CA GLU A 223 2.26 10.81 16.91
C GLU A 223 3.38 11.79 17.30
N THR A 224 4.30 11.33 18.16
CA THR A 224 5.58 11.99 18.41
C THR A 224 6.68 11.44 17.52
N PHE A 225 7.83 12.11 17.49
CA PHE A 225 9.00 11.64 16.75
C PHE A 225 9.49 10.28 17.27
N GLU A 226 9.53 10.14 18.59
CA GLU A 226 10.00 8.96 19.31
C GLU A 226 9.07 7.75 19.08
N GLU A 227 7.76 7.95 19.10
CA GLU A 227 6.78 6.89 18.80
C GLU A 227 6.93 6.34 17.37
N VAL A 228 7.34 7.17 16.41
CA VAL A 228 7.66 6.70 15.05
C VAL A 228 8.96 5.87 15.07
N ILE A 229 9.96 6.25 15.87
CA ILE A 229 11.19 5.46 16.04
C ILE A 229 10.87 4.10 16.68
N GLU A 230 10.01 4.05 17.70
CA GLU A 230 9.56 2.79 18.32
C GLU A 230 8.88 1.88 17.28
N LEU A 231 7.96 2.42 16.47
CA LEU A 231 7.33 1.67 15.38
C LEU A 231 8.37 1.15 14.36
N MET A 232 9.38 1.96 14.03
CA MET A 232 10.45 1.53 13.12
C MET A 232 11.22 0.34 13.71
N THR A 233 11.46 0.33 15.02
CA THR A 233 12.06 -0.80 15.72
C THR A 233 11.17 -2.03 15.63
N ASP A 234 9.88 -1.92 15.95
CA ASP A 234 8.91 -3.03 15.85
C ASP A 234 8.85 -3.63 14.43
N LEU A 235 8.93 -2.78 13.40
CA LEU A 235 8.97 -3.23 12.00
C LEU A 235 10.27 -3.97 11.67
N ARG A 236 11.42 -3.50 12.16
CA ARG A 236 12.70 -4.20 11.98
C ARG A 236 12.72 -5.54 12.71
N ASP A 237 12.19 -5.61 13.92
CA ASP A 237 12.04 -6.85 14.69
C ASP A 237 11.09 -7.84 13.98
N SER A 238 10.20 -7.33 13.12
CA SER A 238 9.36 -8.12 12.23
C SER A 238 10.00 -8.40 10.86
N SER A 239 11.30 -8.13 10.70
CA SER A 239 12.08 -8.33 9.45
C SER A 239 11.53 -7.58 8.23
N CYS A 240 10.97 -6.38 8.46
CA CYS A 240 10.52 -5.49 7.40
C CYS A 240 11.72 -4.84 6.68
N ASP A 241 11.81 -4.98 5.35
CA ASP A 241 12.94 -4.50 4.54
C ASP A 241 12.80 -3.03 4.14
N ILE A 242 11.58 -2.58 3.80
CA ILE A 242 11.31 -1.26 3.24
C ILE A 242 10.28 -0.54 4.09
N MET A 243 10.50 0.75 4.35
CA MET A 243 9.56 1.61 5.05
C MET A 243 9.23 2.86 4.26
N THR A 244 7.95 3.25 4.27
CA THR A 244 7.48 4.52 3.71
C THR A 244 6.85 5.39 4.80
N ILE A 245 7.21 6.69 4.84
CA ILE A 245 6.68 7.68 5.79
C ILE A 245 6.18 8.87 5.00
N GLY A 246 4.87 9.17 5.05
CA GLY A 246 4.25 10.29 4.33
C GLY A 246 3.37 11.15 5.21
N GLN A 247 3.17 12.41 4.84
CA GLN A 247 2.24 13.30 5.55
C GLN A 247 0.79 12.85 5.32
N TYR A 248 0.04 12.68 6.38
CA TYR A 248 -1.42 12.56 6.29
C TYR A 248 -2.03 13.84 5.71
N LEU A 249 -2.85 13.68 4.68
CA LEU A 249 -3.64 14.75 4.09
C LEU A 249 -5.12 14.39 4.20
N GLN A 250 -5.88 15.21 4.92
CA GLN A 250 -7.30 14.99 5.10
C GLN A 250 -8.06 15.04 3.76
N PRO A 251 -8.65 13.92 3.29
CA PRO A 251 -9.28 13.88 1.96
C PRO A 251 -10.58 14.69 1.92
N HIS A 252 -11.36 14.69 3.01
CA HIS A 252 -12.56 15.52 3.18
C HIS A 252 -12.89 15.72 4.67
N ALA A 253 -13.76 16.67 4.98
CA ALA A 253 -14.03 17.15 6.35
C ALA A 253 -14.57 16.07 7.33
N ARG A 254 -15.11 14.94 6.82
CA ARG A 254 -15.63 13.85 7.65
C ARG A 254 -14.54 12.88 8.12
N ARG A 255 -13.30 13.01 7.63
CA ARG A 255 -12.16 12.17 8.02
C ARG A 255 -11.35 12.84 9.12
N LEU A 256 -10.44 12.10 9.74
CA LEU A 256 -9.59 12.61 10.80
C LEU A 256 -8.94 13.94 10.40
N PRO A 257 -8.91 14.94 11.28
CA PRO A 257 -8.20 16.18 11.00
C PRO A 257 -6.69 15.94 10.95
N VAL A 258 -5.98 16.80 10.22
CA VAL A 258 -4.53 16.89 10.32
C VAL A 258 -4.23 17.59 11.66
N GLU A 259 -3.48 16.90 12.53
CA GLU A 259 -3.09 17.47 13.84
C GLU A 259 -1.90 18.43 13.69
N ARG A 260 -0.94 18.09 12.81
CA ARG A 260 0.17 18.95 12.41
C ARG A 260 0.69 18.63 11.02
N TYR A 261 1.35 19.58 10.39
CA TYR A 261 2.20 19.33 9.23
C TYR A 261 3.63 19.12 9.69
N VAL A 262 4.16 17.94 9.38
CA VAL A 262 5.52 17.54 9.74
C VAL A 262 6.51 18.22 8.80
N THR A 263 7.63 18.70 9.34
CA THR A 263 8.63 19.41 8.55
C THR A 263 9.48 18.48 7.68
N PRO A 264 10.01 18.93 6.52
CA PRO A 264 10.94 18.15 5.72
C PRO A 264 12.16 17.63 6.49
N GLU A 265 12.62 18.40 7.48
CA GLU A 265 13.75 18.04 8.35
C GLU A 265 13.42 16.84 9.24
N GLU A 266 12.20 16.73 9.79
CA GLU A 266 11.76 15.56 10.55
C GLU A 266 11.70 14.32 9.67
N PHE A 267 11.16 14.43 8.44
CA PHE A 267 11.16 13.34 7.46
C PHE A 267 12.59 12.86 7.16
N LYS A 268 13.53 13.78 6.96
CA LYS A 268 14.93 13.45 6.75
C LYS A 268 15.53 12.70 7.94
N ARG A 269 15.25 13.13 9.17
CA ARG A 269 15.72 12.48 10.39
C ARG A 269 15.20 11.05 10.53
N TRP A 270 13.91 10.79 10.24
CA TRP A 270 13.38 9.43 10.23
C TRP A 270 14.02 8.57 9.15
N ARG A 271 14.25 9.11 7.95
CA ARG A 271 14.97 8.40 6.91
C ARG A 271 16.37 7.97 7.36
N GLU A 272 17.14 8.89 7.93
CA GLU A 272 18.49 8.62 8.43
C GLU A 272 18.47 7.57 9.55
N ALA A 273 17.56 7.69 10.50
CA ALA A 273 17.39 6.72 11.58
C ALA A 273 17.04 5.33 11.05
N GLY A 274 16.10 5.23 10.11
CA GLY A 274 15.71 3.94 9.53
C GLY A 274 16.84 3.26 8.75
N MET A 275 17.62 4.02 7.99
CA MET A 275 18.81 3.47 7.32
C MET A 275 19.83 2.94 8.33
N GLN A 276 20.03 3.64 9.47
CA GLN A 276 20.89 3.18 10.56
C GLN A 276 20.35 1.93 11.27
N MET A 277 19.02 1.76 11.34
CA MET A 277 18.37 0.56 11.89
C MET A 277 18.46 -0.66 10.94
N GLY A 278 19.00 -0.50 9.72
CA GLY A 278 19.19 -1.58 8.76
C GLY A 278 17.97 -1.86 7.86
N PHE A 279 17.05 -0.90 7.67
CA PHE A 279 16.12 -0.98 6.53
C PHE A 279 16.92 -0.94 5.23
N LYS A 280 16.53 -1.74 4.24
CA LYS A 280 17.14 -1.72 2.90
C LYS A 280 16.80 -0.41 2.17
N HIS A 281 15.60 0.12 2.41
CA HIS A 281 15.18 1.43 1.90
C HIS A 281 14.19 2.10 2.85
N VAL A 282 14.31 3.42 3.01
CA VAL A 282 13.34 4.27 3.69
C VAL A 282 12.98 5.45 2.80
N GLU A 283 11.75 5.45 2.29
CA GLU A 283 11.19 6.59 1.57
C GLU A 283 10.40 7.47 2.53
N SER A 284 10.92 8.66 2.82
CA SER A 284 10.35 9.55 3.84
C SER A 284 10.32 10.98 3.33
N SER A 285 9.11 11.46 3.00
CA SER A 285 8.89 12.83 2.57
C SER A 285 7.41 13.24 2.71
N PRO A 286 7.09 14.53 2.68
CA PRO A 286 5.71 14.99 2.82
C PRO A 286 4.71 14.40 1.81
N LEU A 287 5.14 14.11 0.58
CA LEU A 287 4.30 13.56 -0.47
C LEU A 287 4.45 12.04 -0.65
N THR A 288 5.31 11.39 0.12
CA THR A 288 5.46 9.92 0.09
C THR A 288 4.12 9.23 0.32
N ARG A 289 3.86 8.20 -0.47
CA ARG A 289 2.79 7.21 -0.35
C ARG A 289 3.39 5.83 -0.55
N SER A 290 2.69 4.77 -0.12
CA SER A 290 3.23 3.40 -0.19
C SER A 290 3.69 3.02 -1.60
N SER A 291 2.97 3.45 -2.63
CA SER A 291 3.30 3.17 -4.04
C SER A 291 4.12 4.26 -4.74
N TYR A 292 4.40 5.39 -4.06
CA TYR A 292 5.15 6.49 -4.66
C TYR A 292 6.62 6.10 -4.82
N HIS A 293 7.14 6.13 -6.05
CA HIS A 293 8.48 5.66 -6.40
C HIS A 293 8.77 4.18 -6.04
N ALA A 294 7.74 3.33 -6.00
CA ALA A 294 7.85 1.93 -5.57
C ALA A 294 8.91 1.14 -6.36
N ARG A 295 9.05 1.40 -7.66
CA ARG A 295 10.09 0.81 -8.49
C ARG A 295 11.49 1.06 -7.93
N GLN A 296 11.83 2.32 -7.63
CA GLN A 296 13.15 2.72 -7.12
C GLN A 296 13.42 2.12 -5.73
N GLN A 297 12.39 1.98 -4.90
CA GLN A 297 12.49 1.37 -3.58
C GLN A 297 12.86 -0.13 -3.67
N ALA A 298 12.38 -0.83 -4.70
CA ALA A 298 12.62 -2.26 -4.89
C ALA A 298 13.90 -2.57 -5.72
N GLU A 299 14.47 -1.59 -6.43
CA GLU A 299 15.69 -1.76 -7.24
C GLU A 299 16.97 -1.90 -6.41
N SER A 300 16.93 -1.64 -5.11
CA SER A 300 18.07 -1.84 -4.21
C SER A 300 18.52 -3.31 -4.09
N GLU A 301 17.69 -4.26 -4.55
CA GLU A 301 18.01 -5.69 -4.60
C GLU A 301 17.85 -6.23 -6.02
N PRO A 302 18.86 -6.96 -6.56
CA PRO A 302 18.73 -7.63 -7.84
C PRO A 302 17.64 -8.71 -7.76
N ARG A 303 16.84 -8.83 -8.82
CA ARG A 303 15.87 -9.92 -8.93
C ARG A 303 16.63 -11.25 -8.93
N PRO A 304 16.26 -12.26 -8.11
CA PRO A 304 16.82 -13.59 -8.26
C PRO A 304 16.57 -14.06 -9.70
N GLN A 305 17.59 -14.55 -10.37
CA GLN A 305 17.43 -15.13 -11.69
C GLN A 305 16.45 -16.31 -11.56
N GLN A 306 15.25 -16.18 -12.12
CA GLN A 306 14.38 -17.33 -12.30
C GLN A 306 15.10 -18.26 -13.28
N GLU A 307 15.45 -19.46 -12.81
CA GLU A 307 15.89 -20.51 -13.71
C GLU A 307 14.82 -20.68 -14.79
N GLN A 308 15.18 -20.34 -16.03
CA GLN A 308 14.32 -20.64 -17.17
C GLN A 308 14.15 -22.18 -17.18
N PRO A 309 12.92 -22.70 -17.27
CA PRO A 309 12.74 -24.13 -17.45
C PRO A 309 13.55 -24.53 -18.68
N GLN A 310 14.53 -25.43 -18.48
CA GLN A 310 15.27 -26.03 -19.58
C GLN A 310 14.24 -26.75 -20.48
N ILE A 311 13.98 -26.18 -21.64
CA ILE A 311 13.23 -26.85 -22.68
C ILE A 311 14.17 -27.97 -23.15
N PHE A 312 13.95 -29.17 -22.62
CA PHE A 312 14.55 -30.37 -23.20
C PHE A 312 13.96 -30.49 -24.61
N ALA A 313 14.73 -30.10 -25.61
CA ALA A 313 14.47 -30.46 -26.99
C ALA A 313 14.71 -31.98 -27.05
N ASP A 314 13.61 -32.75 -27.09
CA ASP A 314 13.69 -34.17 -27.41
C ASP A 314 14.31 -34.28 -28.81
N ALA A 315 15.59 -34.67 -28.81
CA ALA A 315 16.27 -35.13 -30.01
C ALA A 315 15.76 -36.53 -30.33
N HIS A 316 14.72 -36.63 -31.12
CA HIS A 316 14.42 -37.83 -31.88
C HIS A 316 14.93 -37.65 -33.31
N GLY A 317 16.10 -38.27 -33.60
CA GLY A 317 16.58 -38.59 -34.90
C GLY A 317 15.81 -39.74 -35.53
#